data_e73bf2348f0906ae854aa32c448b559e
#
_entry.id   e73bf2348f0906ae854aa32c448b559e
#
_cell.length_a   1.000
_cell.length_b   1.000
_cell.length_c   1.000
_cell.angle_alpha   90.00
_cell.angle_beta   90.00
_cell.angle_gamma   90.00
#
_symmetry.space_group_name_H-M   'P 1'
#
loop_
_entity.id
_entity.type
_entity.pdbx_description
1 polymer ?
#
loop_
_entity_poly.entity_id
_entity_poly.type
_entity_poly.pdbx_seq_one_letter_code
_entity_poly.pdbx_strand_id
1 'polypeptide(L)'
;NYKTNPPLDVVLVSTAPAIDLEVFVSALGGIPEEDEGYVGGEINDLTRALMGNKQNRFATIWAKTEKDQGCQQLKKAAKEKETIEEPLWRAALSVAVHCVDGATAIHAISEGHEGYDPEETERKAAKTKGPYTCDAFEKINPGGCSGCPHLGKLKSPITLGQEIIKADPEDNEVEFVNKEAKKPIKYT
;
A
#
# COMPACT_ATOMS: atom_id res chain seq x y z
N ASN A 1 6.63 -24.54 -20.16
CA ASN A 1 6.86 -25.76 -20.91
C ASN A 1 5.80 -25.88 -22.00
N TYR A 2 6.10 -25.37 -23.19
CA TYR A 2 5.30 -25.68 -24.36
C TYR A 2 5.57 -27.14 -24.73
N LYS A 3 4.54 -27.96 -24.75
CA LYS A 3 4.64 -29.35 -25.19
C LYS A 3 4.88 -29.37 -26.69
N THR A 4 6.13 -29.35 -27.10
CA THR A 4 6.52 -29.66 -28.46
C THR A 4 6.65 -31.16 -28.59
N ASN A 5 6.21 -31.73 -29.70
CA ASN A 5 6.36 -33.16 -29.99
C ASN A 5 7.08 -33.32 -31.36
N PRO A 6 8.35 -33.74 -31.38
CA PRO A 6 9.18 -34.20 -30.26
C PRO A 6 9.70 -33.02 -29.40
N PRO A 7 10.13 -33.26 -28.15
CA PRO A 7 10.74 -32.22 -27.31
C PRO A 7 12.01 -31.70 -27.97
N LEU A 8 12.13 -30.34 -28.03
CA LEU A 8 13.33 -29.71 -28.56
C LEU A 8 14.36 -29.58 -27.42
N ASP A 9 15.57 -30.05 -27.69
CA ASP A 9 16.71 -29.85 -26.79
C ASP A 9 17.09 -28.35 -26.79
N VAL A 10 17.09 -27.75 -25.61
CA VAL A 10 17.60 -26.38 -25.43
C VAL A 10 19.11 -26.45 -25.30
N VAL A 11 19.81 -26.02 -26.33
CA VAL A 11 21.26 -25.91 -26.31
C VAL A 11 21.64 -24.50 -25.85
N LEU A 12 22.37 -24.43 -24.75
CA LEU A 12 22.93 -23.13 -24.26
C LEU A 12 24.04 -22.71 -25.20
N VAL A 13 23.81 -21.69 -26.04
CA VAL A 13 24.74 -21.27 -27.10
C VAL A 13 25.89 -20.42 -26.56
N SER A 14 25.70 -19.68 -25.47
CA SER A 14 26.77 -19.00 -24.76
C SER A 14 26.39 -18.73 -23.29
N THR A 15 27.38 -18.75 -22.42
CA THR A 15 27.29 -18.18 -21.08
C THR A 15 28.12 -16.91 -21.06
N ALA A 16 27.50 -15.76 -20.70
CA ALA A 16 28.28 -14.59 -20.36
C ALA A 16 29.14 -14.91 -19.12
N PRO A 17 30.36 -14.37 -19.03
CA PRO A 17 31.16 -14.52 -17.82
C PRO A 17 30.37 -13.99 -16.62
N ALA A 18 30.47 -14.67 -15.47
CA ALA A 18 29.87 -14.18 -14.23
C ALA A 18 30.40 -12.77 -13.95
N ILE A 19 29.49 -11.82 -13.80
CA ILE A 19 29.84 -10.47 -13.39
C ILE A 19 29.92 -10.47 -11.87
N ASP A 20 31.00 -9.96 -11.33
CA ASP A 20 31.14 -9.75 -9.90
C ASP A 20 30.05 -8.80 -9.42
N LEU A 21 29.36 -9.17 -8.33
CA LEU A 21 28.25 -8.40 -7.77
C LEU A 21 28.65 -6.97 -7.41
N GLU A 22 29.86 -6.79 -6.87
CA GLU A 22 30.37 -5.47 -6.49
C GLU A 22 30.59 -4.57 -7.73
N VAL A 23 31.12 -5.15 -8.80
CA VAL A 23 31.29 -4.45 -10.08
C VAL A 23 29.95 -4.07 -10.68
N PHE A 24 28.97 -4.97 -10.63
CA PHE A 24 27.62 -4.71 -11.10
C PHE A 24 26.92 -3.61 -10.30
N VAL A 25 26.97 -3.69 -8.98
CA VAL A 25 26.43 -2.68 -8.07
C VAL A 25 27.08 -1.31 -8.28
N SER A 26 28.41 -1.27 -8.45
CA SER A 26 29.15 -0.03 -8.72
C SER A 26 28.75 0.59 -10.07
N ALA A 27 28.55 -0.24 -11.10
CA ALA A 27 28.12 0.21 -12.41
C ALA A 27 26.68 0.79 -12.42
N LEU A 28 25.83 0.35 -11.49
CA LEU A 28 24.48 0.87 -11.27
C LEU A 28 24.43 2.10 -10.37
N GLY A 29 25.59 2.63 -9.93
CA GLY A 29 25.64 3.79 -9.05
C GLY A 29 25.48 3.47 -7.55
N GLY A 30 25.75 2.23 -7.18
CA GLY A 30 25.60 1.74 -5.80
C GLY A 30 24.24 1.06 -5.57
N ILE A 31 24.14 0.32 -4.47
CA ILE A 31 22.85 -0.10 -3.94
C ILE A 31 22.24 1.17 -3.31
N PRO A 32 21.06 1.65 -3.73
CA PRO A 32 20.41 2.73 -3.02
C PRO A 32 20.35 2.34 -1.54
N GLU A 33 20.82 3.23 -0.64
CA GLU A 33 20.58 3.03 0.78
C GLU A 33 19.09 2.70 0.94
N GLU A 34 18.78 1.61 1.66
CA GLU A 34 17.40 1.14 1.82
C GLU A 34 16.58 2.31 2.35
N ASP A 35 15.83 2.93 1.43
CA ASP A 35 14.93 4.03 1.76
C ASP A 35 13.93 3.45 2.77
N GLU A 36 13.82 4.07 3.92
CA GLU A 36 13.04 3.60 5.07
C GLU A 36 11.58 3.35 4.66
N GLY A 37 11.27 2.12 4.33
CA GLY A 37 9.95 1.66 3.96
C GLY A 37 9.70 1.65 2.44
N TYR A 38 9.14 0.56 1.96
CA TYR A 38 8.63 0.44 0.59
C TYR A 38 7.56 1.51 0.37
N VAL A 39 7.98 2.54 -0.30
CA VAL A 39 7.07 3.54 -0.83
C VAL A 39 6.44 2.94 -2.07
N GLY A 40 5.18 2.58 -1.98
CA GLY A 40 4.40 2.25 -3.16
C GLY A 40 4.57 3.37 -4.19
N GLY A 41 4.96 3.03 -5.43
CA GLY A 41 5.11 4.01 -6.51
C GLY A 41 3.81 4.81 -6.68
N GLU A 42 3.92 6.02 -7.21
CA GLU A 42 2.74 6.84 -7.53
C GLU A 42 1.76 6.02 -8.35
N ILE A 43 0.54 5.89 -7.83
CA ILE A 43 -0.54 5.22 -8.55
C ILE A 43 -0.91 6.12 -9.72
N ASN A 44 -0.56 5.71 -10.94
CA ASN A 44 -0.97 6.44 -12.13
C ASN A 44 -2.49 6.38 -12.31
N ASP A 45 -3.04 7.29 -13.11
CA ASP A 45 -4.50 7.40 -13.30
C ASP A 45 -5.12 6.12 -13.89
N LEU A 46 -4.36 5.38 -14.72
CA LEU A 46 -4.81 4.10 -15.27
C LEU A 46 -4.94 3.04 -14.17
N THR A 47 -3.95 2.94 -13.27
CA THR A 47 -4.01 2.02 -12.13
C THR A 47 -5.17 2.40 -11.21
N ARG A 48 -5.39 3.72 -10.98
CA ARG A 48 -6.51 4.22 -10.19
C ARG A 48 -7.86 3.84 -10.82
N ALA A 49 -8.00 3.99 -12.12
CA ALA A 49 -9.20 3.58 -12.86
C ALA A 49 -9.43 2.06 -12.82
N LEU A 50 -8.37 1.25 -12.92
CA LEU A 50 -8.43 -0.21 -12.86
C LEU A 50 -8.71 -0.74 -11.44
N MET A 51 -8.30 -0.02 -10.41
CA MET A 51 -8.60 -0.37 -9.01
C MET A 51 -10.07 -0.21 -8.66
N GLY A 52 -10.83 0.48 -9.51
CA GLY A 52 -12.26 0.73 -9.32
C GLY A 52 -12.56 1.58 -8.09
N ASN A 53 -13.80 1.55 -7.62
CA ASN A 53 -14.27 2.31 -6.45
C ASN A 53 -13.82 1.69 -5.12
N LYS A 54 -12.56 1.22 -5.03
CA LYS A 54 -12.00 0.67 -3.80
C LYS A 54 -11.33 1.79 -3.03
N GLN A 55 -11.79 1.99 -1.82
CA GLN A 55 -11.17 2.93 -0.87
C GLN A 55 -10.72 2.19 0.38
N ASN A 56 -9.67 2.69 1.01
CA ASN A 56 -9.24 2.19 2.30
C ASN A 56 -9.70 3.17 3.38
N ARG A 57 -10.37 2.66 4.40
CA ARG A 57 -10.84 3.43 5.56
C ARG A 57 -10.11 2.98 6.81
N PHE A 58 -9.51 3.92 7.54
CA PHE A 58 -8.79 3.61 8.77
C PHE A 58 -9.71 3.09 9.87
N ALA A 59 -10.91 3.64 9.99
CA ALA A 59 -11.90 3.15 10.93
C ALA A 59 -12.21 1.65 10.75
N THR A 60 -12.22 1.16 9.50
CA THR A 60 -12.41 -0.27 9.21
C THR A 60 -11.20 -1.11 9.61
N ILE A 61 -9.98 -0.61 9.38
CA ILE A 61 -8.74 -1.25 9.89
C ILE A 61 -8.82 -1.34 11.41
N TRP A 62 -9.19 -0.24 12.05
CA TRP A 62 -9.24 -0.13 13.50
C TRP A 62 -10.28 -1.07 14.12
N ALA A 63 -11.50 -1.11 13.58
CA ALA A 63 -12.55 -2.00 14.04
C ALA A 63 -12.17 -3.49 13.99
N LYS A 64 -11.38 -3.90 12.99
CA LYS A 64 -10.80 -5.25 12.92
C LYS A 64 -9.69 -5.45 13.95
N THR A 65 -8.86 -4.42 14.13
CA THR A 65 -7.72 -4.45 15.07
C THR A 65 -8.17 -4.58 16.52
N GLU A 66 -9.23 -3.89 16.92
CA GLU A 66 -9.82 -4.01 18.26
C GLU A 66 -10.32 -5.42 18.57
N LYS A 67 -10.84 -6.11 17.55
CA LYS A 67 -11.37 -7.48 17.66
C LYS A 67 -10.29 -8.57 17.51
N ASP A 68 -9.00 -8.20 17.54
CA ASP A 68 -7.86 -9.10 17.28
C ASP A 68 -7.86 -9.74 15.87
N GLN A 69 -8.64 -9.18 14.96
CA GLN A 69 -8.73 -9.60 13.55
C GLN A 69 -7.97 -8.65 12.61
N GLY A 70 -7.24 -7.69 13.15
CA GLY A 70 -6.51 -6.68 12.43
C GLY A 70 -5.00 -6.75 12.63
N CYS A 71 -4.33 -5.59 12.59
CA CYS A 71 -2.89 -5.46 12.69
C CYS A 71 -2.45 -5.34 14.16
N GLN A 72 -1.64 -6.27 14.64
CA GLN A 72 -1.13 -6.27 16.01
C GLN A 72 -0.18 -5.09 16.27
N GLN A 73 0.58 -4.65 15.26
CA GLN A 73 1.45 -3.48 15.37
C GLN A 73 0.65 -2.18 15.57
N LEU A 74 -0.44 -2.00 14.83
CA LEU A 74 -1.36 -0.86 15.02
C LEU A 74 -2.06 -0.94 16.38
N LYS A 75 -2.39 -2.14 16.84
CA LYS A 75 -2.97 -2.34 18.18
C LYS A 75 -2.01 -1.92 19.26
N LYS A 76 -0.74 -2.30 19.15
CA LYS A 76 0.32 -1.88 20.06
C LYS A 76 0.50 -0.37 20.03
N ALA A 77 0.63 0.22 18.82
CA ALA A 77 0.79 1.66 18.66
C ALA A 77 -0.32 2.47 19.36
N ALA A 78 -1.55 2.02 19.26
CA ALA A 78 -2.66 2.71 19.91
C ALA A 78 -2.76 2.47 21.42
N LYS A 79 -2.36 1.28 21.91
CA LYS A 79 -2.35 0.99 23.35
C LYS A 79 -1.24 1.73 24.09
N GLU A 80 -0.09 1.88 23.45
CA GLU A 80 1.10 2.48 24.02
C GLU A 80 1.31 3.93 23.53
N LYS A 81 0.26 4.58 23.04
CA LYS A 81 0.35 5.90 22.40
C LYS A 81 1.00 6.99 23.26
N GLU A 82 0.93 6.86 24.57
CA GLU A 82 1.58 7.81 25.51
C GLU A 82 3.11 7.71 25.47
N THR A 83 3.63 6.51 25.23
CA THR A 83 5.07 6.18 25.29
C THR A 83 5.60 5.58 24.01
N ILE A 84 4.82 5.61 22.93
CA ILE A 84 5.18 5.00 21.65
C ILE A 84 6.47 5.63 21.09
N GLU A 85 7.39 4.79 20.64
CA GLU A 85 8.58 5.25 19.94
C GLU A 85 8.24 5.86 18.56
N GLU A 86 8.95 6.93 18.21
CA GLU A 86 8.69 7.67 16.96
C GLU A 86 8.65 6.79 15.70
N PRO A 87 9.57 5.82 15.49
CA PRO A 87 9.54 4.99 14.27
C PRO A 87 8.24 4.21 14.12
N LEU A 88 7.74 3.60 15.20
CA LEU A 88 6.47 2.84 15.17
C LEU A 88 5.26 3.76 14.99
N TRP A 89 5.27 4.91 15.64
CA TRP A 89 4.24 5.93 15.45
C TRP A 89 4.19 6.42 14.00
N ARG A 90 5.34 6.75 13.39
CA ARG A 90 5.41 7.15 11.96
C ARG A 90 4.91 6.05 11.03
N ALA A 91 5.20 4.79 11.35
CA ALA A 91 4.67 3.67 10.58
C ALA A 91 3.13 3.61 10.66
N ALA A 92 2.56 3.84 11.85
CA ALA A 92 1.10 3.92 12.02
C ALA A 92 0.49 5.12 11.28
N LEU A 93 1.12 6.32 11.36
CA LEU A 93 0.72 7.51 10.61
C LEU A 93 0.69 7.24 9.10
N SER A 94 1.70 6.52 8.58
CA SER A 94 1.77 6.21 7.14
C SER A 94 0.57 5.41 6.65
N VAL A 95 0.03 4.52 7.47
CA VAL A 95 -1.18 3.76 7.13
C VAL A 95 -2.41 4.65 7.19
N ALA A 96 -2.52 5.45 8.26
CA ALA A 96 -3.68 6.30 8.50
C ALA A 96 -3.84 7.38 7.42
N VAL A 97 -2.79 8.12 7.09
CA VAL A 97 -2.86 9.24 6.13
C VAL A 97 -3.26 8.83 4.73
N HIS A 98 -3.00 7.56 4.35
CA HIS A 98 -3.38 7.03 3.05
C HIS A 98 -4.79 6.41 3.01
N CYS A 99 -5.57 6.60 4.07
CA CYS A 99 -7.00 6.25 4.14
C CYS A 99 -7.88 7.47 3.85
N VAL A 100 -9.11 7.25 3.44
CA VAL A 100 -10.07 8.34 3.13
C VAL A 100 -10.44 9.18 4.35
N ASP A 101 -10.39 8.59 5.54
CA ASP A 101 -10.58 9.23 6.85
C ASP A 101 -9.24 9.57 7.51
N GLY A 102 -8.17 9.65 6.74
CA GLY A 102 -6.81 9.83 7.22
C GLY A 102 -6.61 11.10 8.04
N ALA A 103 -7.21 12.22 7.61
CA ALA A 103 -7.11 13.49 8.33
C ALA A 103 -7.56 13.41 9.80
N THR A 104 -8.60 12.64 10.09
CA THR A 104 -9.05 12.39 11.46
C THR A 104 -8.23 11.30 12.14
N ALA A 105 -7.86 10.27 11.39
CA ALA A 105 -7.19 9.10 11.93
C ALA A 105 -5.78 9.42 12.46
N ILE A 106 -5.01 10.29 11.79
CA ILE A 106 -3.66 10.68 12.23
C ILE A 106 -3.68 11.36 13.61
N HIS A 107 -4.70 12.15 13.90
CA HIS A 107 -4.86 12.77 15.22
C HIS A 107 -5.29 11.75 16.25
N ALA A 108 -6.25 10.88 15.94
CA ALA A 108 -6.75 9.87 16.86
C ALA A 108 -5.65 8.90 17.36
N ILE A 109 -4.68 8.56 16.52
CA ILE A 109 -3.55 7.70 16.92
C ILE A 109 -2.43 8.45 17.64
N SER A 110 -2.40 9.78 17.53
CA SER A 110 -1.34 10.64 18.12
C SER A 110 -1.80 11.31 19.40
N GLU A 111 -3.09 11.57 19.56
CA GLU A 111 -3.68 12.19 20.73
C GLU A 111 -3.42 11.35 22.00
N GLY A 112 -2.93 12.01 23.05
CA GLY A 112 -2.54 11.36 24.31
C GLY A 112 -1.05 11.12 24.45
N HIS A 113 -0.24 11.29 23.40
CA HIS A 113 1.22 11.34 23.52
C HIS A 113 1.64 12.68 24.14
N GLU A 114 2.62 12.67 25.07
CA GLU A 114 3.09 13.88 25.75
C GLU A 114 3.60 14.96 24.76
N GLY A 115 4.22 14.53 23.68
CA GLY A 115 4.72 15.41 22.61
C GLY A 115 3.73 15.61 21.44
N TYR A 116 2.43 15.36 21.66
CA TYR A 116 1.47 15.53 20.57
C TYR A 116 1.29 17.01 20.20
N ASP A 117 1.52 17.30 18.94
CA ASP A 117 1.25 18.58 18.31
C ASP A 117 0.53 18.34 16.97
N PRO A 118 -0.64 18.96 16.75
CA PRO A 118 -1.43 18.75 15.55
C PRO A 118 -0.69 19.11 14.26
N GLU A 119 -0.04 20.27 14.23
CA GLU A 119 0.65 20.78 13.04
C GLU A 119 1.85 19.90 12.70
N GLU A 120 2.62 19.48 13.72
CA GLU A 120 3.74 18.55 13.55
C GLU A 120 3.27 17.18 13.07
N THR A 121 2.14 16.69 13.59
CA THR A 121 1.52 15.42 13.17
C THR A 121 1.13 15.46 11.70
N GLU A 122 0.45 16.51 11.26
CA GLU A 122 0.08 16.70 9.85
C GLU A 122 1.32 16.82 8.96
N ARG A 123 2.32 17.59 9.40
CA ARG A 123 3.57 17.77 8.68
C ARG A 123 4.35 16.46 8.51
N LYS A 124 4.39 15.62 9.54
CA LYS A 124 5.04 14.29 9.47
C LYS A 124 4.24 13.33 8.62
N ALA A 125 2.91 13.32 8.74
CA ALA A 125 2.03 12.53 7.90
C ALA A 125 2.17 12.88 6.42
N ALA A 126 2.20 14.17 6.07
CA ALA A 126 2.36 14.65 4.70
C ALA A 126 3.70 14.25 4.06
N LYS A 127 4.73 13.97 4.85
CA LYS A 127 6.04 13.52 4.35
C LYS A 127 6.07 12.03 4.01
N THR A 128 5.05 11.27 4.40
CA THR A 128 5.00 9.84 4.10
C THR A 128 4.64 9.64 2.62
N LYS A 129 5.48 8.93 1.91
CA LYS A 129 5.29 8.68 0.47
C LYS A 129 4.29 7.55 0.19
N GLY A 130 4.03 6.69 1.16
CA GLY A 130 3.12 5.55 1.05
C GLY A 130 2.94 4.80 2.36
N PRO A 131 1.97 3.87 2.44
CA PRO A 131 1.73 3.09 3.65
C PRO A 131 2.86 2.08 3.87
N TYR A 132 3.37 2.00 5.08
CA TYR A 132 4.40 1.03 5.43
C TYR A 132 3.91 -0.40 5.25
N THR A 133 4.85 -1.26 4.85
CA THR A 133 4.61 -2.70 4.69
C THR A 133 4.64 -3.43 6.03
N CYS A 134 4.05 -4.63 6.08
CA CYS A 134 4.17 -5.50 7.25
C CYS A 134 5.62 -5.80 7.62
N ASP A 135 6.49 -5.96 6.61
CA ASP A 135 7.93 -6.20 6.83
C ASP A 135 8.62 -4.97 7.44
N ALA A 136 8.23 -3.75 7.03
CA ALA A 136 8.74 -2.52 7.62
C ALA A 136 8.31 -2.38 9.08
N PHE A 137 7.07 -2.70 9.41
CA PHE A 137 6.61 -2.74 10.79
C PHE A 137 7.39 -3.74 11.64
N GLU A 138 7.65 -4.95 11.11
CA GLU A 138 8.39 -5.98 11.83
C GLU A 138 9.87 -5.60 12.03
N LYS A 139 10.49 -4.89 11.07
CA LYS A 139 11.85 -4.35 11.23
C LYS A 139 11.91 -3.28 12.33
N ILE A 140 10.89 -2.40 12.41
CA ILE A 140 10.81 -1.32 13.40
C ILE A 140 10.53 -1.87 14.80
N ASN A 141 9.60 -2.80 14.93
CA ASN A 141 9.22 -3.41 16.20
C ASN A 141 9.23 -4.94 16.06
N PRO A 142 10.41 -5.58 16.17
CA PRO A 142 10.57 -7.02 15.99
C PRO A 142 9.70 -7.82 16.95
N GLY A 143 9.08 -8.88 16.43
CA GLY A 143 8.18 -9.73 17.21
C GLY A 143 6.76 -9.15 17.41
N GLY A 144 6.52 -7.90 17.01
CA GLY A 144 5.21 -7.27 17.15
C GLY A 144 4.14 -7.83 16.22
N CYS A 145 4.55 -8.59 15.19
CA CYS A 145 3.65 -9.35 14.33
C CYS A 145 3.41 -10.78 14.83
N SER A 146 4.00 -11.18 15.95
CA SER A 146 3.74 -12.50 16.56
C SER A 146 2.26 -12.61 16.94
N GLY A 147 1.60 -13.67 16.46
CA GLY A 147 0.16 -13.85 16.66
C GLY A 147 -0.75 -13.04 15.73
N CYS A 148 -0.19 -12.29 14.78
CA CYS A 148 -0.99 -11.60 13.78
C CYS A 148 -1.66 -12.60 12.81
N PRO A 149 -3.00 -12.58 12.64
CA PRO A 149 -3.71 -13.52 11.76
C PRO A 149 -3.37 -13.33 10.28
N HIS A 150 -2.72 -12.21 9.95
CA HIS A 150 -2.36 -11.81 8.60
C HIS A 150 -0.87 -11.95 8.27
N LEU A 151 -0.07 -12.48 9.21
CA LEU A 151 1.37 -12.67 9.01
C LEU A 151 1.64 -13.46 7.73
N GLY A 152 2.46 -12.90 6.84
CA GLY A 152 2.80 -13.51 5.55
C GLY A 152 1.68 -13.50 4.50
N LYS A 153 0.48 -12.97 4.81
CA LYS A 153 -0.68 -12.94 3.89
C LYS A 153 -0.92 -11.55 3.27
N LEU A 154 -0.54 -10.51 3.97
CA LEU A 154 -0.73 -9.13 3.52
C LEU A 154 0.62 -8.43 3.37
N LYS A 155 0.72 -7.55 2.38
CA LYS A 155 1.90 -6.69 2.20
C LYS A 155 1.88 -5.47 3.13
N SER A 156 0.71 -4.93 3.43
CA SER A 156 0.54 -3.75 4.28
C SER A 156 -0.78 -3.81 5.02
N PRO A 157 -0.84 -3.29 6.25
CA PRO A 157 -2.08 -3.21 7.03
C PRO A 157 -3.20 -2.39 6.38
N ILE A 158 -2.87 -1.49 5.45
CA ILE A 158 -3.86 -0.65 4.77
C ILE A 158 -4.92 -1.48 4.03
N THR A 159 -4.54 -2.65 3.52
CA THR A 159 -5.47 -3.54 2.80
C THR A 159 -6.60 -4.07 3.67
N LEU A 160 -6.46 -4.03 5.00
CA LEU A 160 -7.53 -4.38 5.93
C LEU A 160 -8.69 -3.38 5.93
N GLY A 161 -8.42 -2.14 5.49
CA GLY A 161 -9.41 -1.07 5.40
C GLY A 161 -10.17 -1.04 4.09
N GLN A 162 -9.93 -1.99 3.19
CA GLN A 162 -10.54 -1.98 1.88
C GLN A 162 -12.07 -2.10 1.96
N GLU A 163 -12.75 -1.12 1.41
CA GLU A 163 -14.20 -1.06 1.24
C GLU A 163 -14.54 -0.95 -0.25
N ILE A 164 -15.61 -1.63 -0.65
CA ILE A 164 -16.19 -1.45 -1.98
C ILE A 164 -17.25 -0.37 -1.85
N ILE A 165 -17.02 0.79 -2.45
CA ILE A 165 -18.05 1.81 -2.56
C ILE A 165 -19.07 1.29 -3.56
N LYS A 166 -20.25 0.98 -3.07
CA LYS A 166 -21.39 0.82 -3.97
C LYS A 166 -21.66 2.21 -4.54
N ALA A 167 -21.54 2.37 -5.85
CA ALA A 167 -22.00 3.59 -6.51
C ALA A 167 -23.48 3.77 -6.12
N ASP A 168 -23.82 4.93 -5.58
CA ASP A 168 -25.22 5.25 -5.37
C ASP A 168 -25.92 5.20 -6.73
N PRO A 169 -27.07 4.53 -6.82
CA PRO A 169 -27.78 4.43 -8.11
C PRO A 169 -28.23 5.79 -8.67
N GLU A 170 -28.21 6.85 -7.84
CA GLU A 170 -28.55 8.21 -8.27
C GLU A 170 -27.40 8.94 -9.00
N ASP A 171 -26.12 8.52 -8.84
CA ASP A 171 -24.98 9.11 -9.54
C ASP A 171 -24.73 8.51 -10.93
N ASN A 172 -25.57 7.60 -11.39
CA ASN A 172 -25.43 6.90 -12.67
C ASN A 172 -26.27 7.53 -13.82
N GLU A 173 -26.69 8.77 -13.72
CA GLU A 173 -27.12 9.52 -14.91
C GLU A 173 -25.88 10.04 -15.67
N VAL A 174 -25.11 9.11 -16.23
CA VAL A 174 -24.23 9.43 -17.34
C VAL A 174 -25.15 9.58 -18.56
N GLU A 175 -25.57 10.80 -18.81
CA GLU A 175 -26.20 11.18 -20.06
C GLU A 175 -25.21 10.91 -21.19
N PHE A 176 -25.36 9.76 -21.84
CA PHE A 176 -24.67 9.48 -23.10
C PHE A 176 -25.28 10.41 -24.15
N VAL A 177 -24.77 11.64 -24.22
CA VAL A 177 -25.03 12.53 -25.34
C VAL A 177 -24.42 11.86 -26.58
N ASN A 178 -25.26 11.17 -27.31
CA ASN A 178 -24.94 10.53 -28.57
C ASN A 178 -24.71 11.64 -29.62
N LYS A 179 -23.47 12.20 -29.64
CA LYS A 179 -23.06 13.12 -30.69
C LYS A 179 -22.88 12.29 -31.96
N GLU A 180 -23.86 12.43 -32.87
CA GLU A 180 -23.84 12.02 -34.25
C GLU A 180 -23.93 10.50 -34.55
N ALA A 181 -25.16 10.02 -34.61
CA ALA A 181 -25.49 8.83 -35.36
C ALA A 181 -25.09 9.01 -36.84
N LYS A 182 -23.94 8.45 -37.25
CA LYS A 182 -23.61 8.30 -38.67
C LYS A 182 -24.69 7.43 -39.32
N LYS A 183 -25.33 7.94 -40.37
CA LYS A 183 -26.36 7.25 -41.18
C LYS A 183 -25.84 5.86 -41.61
N PRO A 184 -26.70 4.83 -41.61
CA PRO A 184 -26.30 3.52 -42.08
C PRO A 184 -25.97 3.55 -43.57
N ILE A 185 -24.78 3.01 -43.90
CA ILE A 185 -24.37 2.81 -45.31
C ILE A 185 -25.22 1.65 -45.84
N LYS A 186 -26.05 1.93 -46.86
CA LYS A 186 -26.76 0.89 -47.62
C LYS A 186 -25.79 0.30 -48.64
N TYR A 187 -25.49 -0.96 -48.51
CA TYR A 187 -24.84 -1.72 -49.56
C TYR A 187 -25.93 -2.16 -50.56
N THR A 188 -25.80 -1.77 -51.81
CA THR A 188 -26.49 -2.32 -52.98
C THR A 188 -25.63 -3.38 -53.62
#